data_3cf330f3e0a9c12093e4c0a39694c893
#
_entry.id   3cf330f3e0a9c12093e4c0a39694c893
#
_cell.length_a   1.000
_cell.length_b   1.000
_cell.length_c   1.000
_cell.angle_alpha   90.00
_cell.angle_beta   90.00
_cell.angle_gamma   90.00
#
_symmetry.space_group_name_H-M   'P 1'
#
loop_
_entity.id
_entity.type
_entity.pdbx_description
1 polymer ?
#
loop_
_entity_poly.entity_id
_entity_poly.type
_entity_poly.pdbx_seq_one_letter_code
_entity_poly.pdbx_strand_id
1 'polypeptide(L)'
;MYENTLHIVTPSRSNVNGKFMKCINGILFSKTRDDIKMNITFELFLGKSNIVHARSIVLTKWYDTSKDGDMFLFIDSDQTFTERDIIKIVNLEKCDVACGIYCNSAGTPNVFMKNLSAFLNNSSDNRVLYAGTGFMLIRRPICKKLLNLIEELDGGSRFSIEADTSEDIIPFFRTRFVDPENGIQPIDKKHWLGEDYSFCWMVRQCGGVIRGFISSTLGHELLQVRTFVPDNYVGYTWPKDSIVYVCGMGMVKFNPNERHHTGSEKAVIQLCKRWASTKKVTVFGNVEKGVYDGVEYRPMNEFDITDKFDTVILWRSFGCKYIPPIKANKIIIDLHDSHTYYADIIRAKADKVFMKSLFHRTLNTFIPENKAYIIPNGIEKDIFKCAKMGKHEPYRFIYASCYTRGLENILIYCWPHIRKCIPNAELHCFYGMNLCENSVRMKFEKLFRETEGVYEHGRVTIDEIIKEKQKASFHIYLTDDKSEIDCITVRESAILGCIPLLTRENVFSERIGMFYDIDRSNEKSGYKSIADKIVELAKDKTAISEVRKNIQEHALRIEPSWDIIANEWIKLIS
;
A
#
# COMPACT_ATOMS: atom_id res chain seq x y z
N MET A 1 16.54 24.38 13.42
CA MET A 1 17.68 23.74 12.72
C MET A 1 18.43 22.91 13.74
N TYR A 2 18.81 21.71 13.38
CA TYR A 2 19.61 20.83 14.25
C TYR A 2 21.08 21.24 14.22
N GLU A 3 21.83 20.84 15.24
CA GLU A 3 23.25 21.18 15.32
C GLU A 3 24.07 20.40 14.29
N ASN A 4 23.81 19.12 14.13
CA ASN A 4 24.56 18.22 13.25
C ASN A 4 23.84 17.97 11.92
N THR A 5 24.57 17.54 10.91
CA THR A 5 24.09 17.29 9.56
C THR A 5 24.43 15.88 9.09
N LEU A 6 23.46 15.21 8.49
CA LEU A 6 23.65 14.00 7.69
C LEU A 6 23.85 14.42 6.23
N HIS A 7 25.05 14.19 5.71
CA HIS A 7 25.39 14.44 4.31
C HIS A 7 25.23 13.17 3.49
N ILE A 8 24.22 13.12 2.63
CA ILE A 8 23.99 12.01 1.70
C ILE A 8 24.66 12.33 0.38
N VAL A 9 25.54 11.46 -0.09
CA VAL A 9 26.27 11.65 -1.34
C VAL A 9 26.14 10.43 -2.23
N THR A 10 25.82 10.67 -3.50
CA THR A 10 25.70 9.64 -4.53
C THR A 10 26.73 9.86 -5.63
N PRO A 11 27.82 9.08 -5.66
CA PRO A 11 28.72 9.08 -6.80
C PRO A 11 28.05 8.39 -7.99
N SER A 12 27.99 9.04 -9.15
CA SER A 12 27.43 8.46 -10.37
C SER A 12 28.21 8.87 -11.62
N ARG A 13 28.31 7.96 -12.59
CA ARG A 13 28.95 8.24 -13.89
C ARG A 13 28.06 9.09 -14.80
N SER A 14 26.75 8.95 -14.68
CA SER A 14 25.76 9.54 -15.55
C SER A 14 24.46 9.84 -14.77
N ASN A 15 23.36 9.97 -15.49
CA ASN A 15 22.05 10.24 -14.89
C ASN A 15 21.64 9.11 -13.91
N VAL A 16 20.98 9.51 -12.84
CA VAL A 16 20.34 8.62 -11.88
C VAL A 16 18.92 8.30 -12.32
N ASN A 17 18.42 7.13 -11.94
CA ASN A 17 17.08 6.73 -12.32
C ASN A 17 15.99 7.44 -11.50
N GLY A 18 14.75 7.44 -12.04
CA GLY A 18 13.63 8.12 -11.39
C GLY A 18 13.19 7.48 -10.06
N LYS A 19 13.43 6.18 -9.86
CA LYS A 19 13.08 5.51 -8.60
C LYS A 19 14.02 5.94 -7.48
N PHE A 20 15.33 5.97 -7.75
CA PHE A 20 16.32 6.48 -6.81
C PHE A 20 15.99 7.92 -6.39
N MET A 21 15.73 8.81 -7.35
CA MET A 21 15.35 10.19 -7.06
C MET A 21 14.06 10.30 -6.24
N LYS A 22 13.11 9.38 -6.45
CA LYS A 22 11.89 9.31 -5.63
C LYS A 22 12.19 8.94 -4.18
N CYS A 23 13.13 8.02 -3.93
CA CYS A 23 13.58 7.69 -2.59
C CYS A 23 14.26 8.89 -1.91
N ILE A 24 15.17 9.58 -2.59
CA ILE A 24 15.84 10.78 -2.08
C ILE A 24 14.83 11.90 -1.77
N ASN A 25 13.91 12.19 -2.71
CA ASN A 25 12.88 13.22 -2.48
C ASN A 25 11.97 12.85 -1.29
N GLY A 26 11.62 11.56 -1.14
CA GLY A 26 10.88 11.08 0.02
C GLY A 26 11.55 11.49 1.33
N ILE A 27 12.87 11.35 1.44
CA ILE A 27 13.64 11.71 2.64
C ILE A 27 13.73 13.22 2.83
N LEU A 28 14.08 13.98 1.78
CA LEU A 28 14.30 15.43 1.87
C LEU A 28 13.04 16.20 2.26
N PHE A 29 11.85 15.71 1.84
CA PHE A 29 10.57 16.36 2.08
C PHE A 29 9.74 15.72 3.20
N SER A 30 10.30 14.72 3.90
CA SER A 30 9.65 14.05 5.02
C SER A 30 10.10 14.60 6.38
N LYS A 31 9.56 13.98 7.44
CA LYS A 31 9.99 14.23 8.82
C LYS A 31 11.24 13.46 9.25
N THR A 32 11.94 12.78 8.34
CA THR A 32 13.12 11.97 8.66
C THR A 32 14.16 12.75 9.46
N ARG A 33 14.41 14.02 9.12
CA ARG A 33 15.32 14.90 9.87
C ARG A 33 14.93 15.07 11.35
N ASP A 34 13.62 15.08 11.63
CA ASP A 34 13.09 15.23 12.99
C ASP A 34 13.24 13.91 13.77
N ASP A 35 13.07 12.78 13.08
CA ASP A 35 13.24 11.44 13.66
C ASP A 35 14.70 11.16 14.02
N ILE A 36 15.67 11.60 13.21
CA ILE A 36 17.11 11.45 13.46
C ILE A 36 17.73 12.64 14.21
N LYS A 37 17.00 13.74 14.39
CA LYS A 37 17.48 15.01 15.00
C LYS A 37 18.73 15.59 14.31
N MET A 38 18.75 15.56 12.98
CA MET A 38 19.84 16.08 12.15
C MET A 38 19.26 16.86 10.96
N ASN A 39 20.03 17.84 10.47
CA ASN A 39 19.77 18.37 9.13
C ASN A 39 20.15 17.33 8.09
N ILE A 40 19.53 17.37 6.91
CA ILE A 40 19.86 16.45 5.81
C ILE A 40 20.24 17.28 4.59
N THR A 41 21.38 16.94 3.99
CA THR A 41 21.80 17.46 2.68
C THR A 41 21.96 16.30 1.69
N PHE A 42 21.77 16.57 0.42
CA PHE A 42 21.99 15.60 -0.64
C PHE A 42 22.85 16.19 -1.75
N GLU A 43 23.87 15.46 -2.16
CA GLU A 43 24.75 15.81 -3.27
C GLU A 43 24.81 14.66 -4.28
N LEU A 44 24.57 14.96 -5.53
CA LEU A 44 24.81 14.07 -6.66
C LEU A 44 26.16 14.41 -7.30
N PHE A 45 27.18 13.58 -7.09
CA PHE A 45 28.51 13.78 -7.61
C PHE A 45 28.68 13.09 -8.96
N LEU A 46 28.68 13.86 -10.04
CA LEU A 46 28.68 13.36 -11.42
C LEU A 46 30.04 13.48 -12.11
N GLY A 47 30.25 12.67 -13.14
CA GLY A 47 31.29 12.88 -14.16
C GLY A 47 32.66 12.27 -13.88
N LYS A 48 32.85 11.55 -12.77
CA LYS A 48 34.08 10.78 -12.56
C LYS A 48 33.90 9.32 -12.95
N SER A 49 34.68 8.86 -13.92
CA SER A 49 34.63 7.46 -14.42
C SER A 49 35.22 6.47 -13.42
N ASN A 50 36.17 6.91 -12.59
CA ASN A 50 36.81 6.07 -11.57
C ASN A 50 36.10 6.25 -10.22
N ILE A 51 35.39 5.23 -9.77
CA ILE A 51 34.61 5.24 -8.51
C ILE A 51 35.51 5.41 -7.28
N VAL A 52 36.73 4.86 -7.30
CA VAL A 52 37.72 4.98 -6.22
C VAL A 52 38.08 6.46 -5.99
N HIS A 53 38.37 7.16 -7.07
CA HIS A 53 38.68 8.59 -7.00
C HIS A 53 37.44 9.39 -6.58
N ALA A 54 36.29 9.12 -7.17
CA ALA A 54 35.04 9.82 -6.82
C ALA A 54 34.73 9.72 -5.33
N ARG A 55 34.77 8.54 -4.75
CA ARG A 55 34.53 8.31 -3.30
C ARG A 55 35.55 9.01 -2.42
N SER A 56 36.84 8.94 -2.78
CA SER A 56 37.90 9.64 -2.03
C SER A 56 37.76 11.14 -2.09
N ILE A 57 37.46 11.73 -3.26
CA ILE A 57 37.24 13.17 -3.44
C ILE A 57 36.10 13.68 -2.54
N VAL A 58 34.92 13.06 -2.63
CA VAL A 58 33.75 13.54 -1.90
C VAL A 58 33.89 13.37 -0.40
N LEU A 59 34.51 12.27 0.07
CA LEU A 59 34.76 12.06 1.48
C LEU A 59 35.83 13.03 2.02
N THR A 60 36.85 13.36 1.23
CA THR A 60 37.86 14.38 1.58
C THR A 60 37.21 15.75 1.73
N LYS A 61 36.46 16.19 0.73
CA LYS A 61 35.74 17.49 0.76
C LYS A 61 34.82 17.59 1.99
N TRP A 62 34.08 16.54 2.26
CA TRP A 62 33.22 16.50 3.45
C TRP A 62 34.03 16.54 4.75
N TYR A 63 35.10 15.75 4.87
CA TYR A 63 35.95 15.74 6.06
C TYR A 63 36.53 17.10 6.37
N ASP A 64 36.99 17.84 5.34
CA ASP A 64 37.61 19.15 5.48
C ASP A 64 36.61 20.26 5.89
N THR A 65 35.33 20.10 5.54
CA THR A 65 34.30 21.11 5.80
C THR A 65 33.34 20.77 6.93
N SER A 66 33.29 19.49 7.35
CA SER A 66 32.39 19.01 8.40
C SER A 66 32.94 19.23 9.80
N LYS A 67 32.07 19.09 10.80
CA LYS A 67 32.40 19.17 12.22
C LYS A 67 32.08 17.86 12.95
N ASP A 68 32.57 17.73 14.16
CA ASP A 68 32.28 16.57 15.01
C ASP A 68 30.75 16.50 15.26
N GLY A 69 30.21 15.28 15.12
CA GLY A 69 28.77 15.04 15.16
C GLY A 69 28.10 14.96 13.79
N ASP A 70 28.69 15.51 12.73
CA ASP A 70 28.22 15.29 11.37
C ASP A 70 28.47 13.84 10.91
N MET A 71 27.62 13.36 10.01
CA MET A 71 27.68 12.02 9.45
C MET A 71 27.66 12.09 7.93
N PHE A 72 28.39 11.16 7.30
CA PHE A 72 28.45 11.02 5.85
C PHE A 72 27.83 9.70 5.43
N LEU A 73 26.92 9.71 4.45
CA LEU A 73 26.24 8.53 3.96
C LEU A 73 26.43 8.38 2.46
N PHE A 74 27.15 7.36 2.04
CA PHE A 74 27.15 6.93 0.65
C PHE A 74 25.88 6.17 0.33
N ILE A 75 25.24 6.53 -0.79
CA ILE A 75 24.18 5.73 -1.43
C ILE A 75 24.46 5.65 -2.93
N ASP A 76 24.70 4.45 -3.45
CA ASP A 76 24.91 4.27 -4.88
C ASP A 76 23.58 4.50 -5.66
N SER A 77 23.67 4.99 -6.88
CA SER A 77 22.53 5.44 -7.69
C SER A 77 21.57 4.32 -8.12
N ASP A 78 21.93 3.07 -7.90
CA ASP A 78 21.16 1.86 -8.16
C ASP A 78 20.59 1.19 -6.89
N GLN A 79 20.67 1.89 -5.75
CA GLN A 79 20.06 1.41 -4.51
C GLN A 79 18.58 1.81 -4.41
N THR A 80 17.78 0.92 -3.83
CA THR A 80 16.42 1.19 -3.34
C THR A 80 16.41 1.21 -1.83
N PHE A 81 15.72 2.16 -1.22
CA PHE A 81 15.69 2.35 0.23
C PHE A 81 14.50 3.22 0.64
N THR A 82 14.23 3.30 1.93
CA THR A 82 13.16 4.08 2.53
C THR A 82 13.67 4.99 3.65
N GLU A 83 12.82 5.89 4.14
CA GLU A 83 13.09 6.68 5.34
C GLU A 83 13.51 5.82 6.54
N ARG A 84 12.87 4.67 6.70
CA ARG A 84 13.18 3.72 7.78
C ARG A 84 14.62 3.23 7.73
N ASP A 85 15.18 3.04 6.53
CA ASP A 85 16.57 2.62 6.37
C ASP A 85 17.55 3.72 6.78
N ILE A 86 17.21 4.98 6.49
CA ILE A 86 17.99 6.15 6.95
C ILE A 86 17.94 6.26 8.48
N ILE A 87 16.77 6.12 9.08
CA ILE A 87 16.61 6.15 10.53
C ILE A 87 17.38 5.00 11.19
N LYS A 88 17.32 3.79 10.64
CA LYS A 88 18.05 2.63 11.14
C LYS A 88 19.57 2.84 11.10
N ILE A 89 20.12 3.30 9.97
CA ILE A 89 21.57 3.43 9.82
C ILE A 89 22.15 4.54 10.70
N VAL A 90 21.45 5.66 10.84
CA VAL A 90 21.88 6.79 11.68
C VAL A 90 21.87 6.41 13.16
N ASN A 91 20.84 5.67 13.60
CA ASN A 91 20.66 5.25 14.99
C ASN A 91 21.40 3.96 15.36
N LEU A 92 22.17 3.37 14.44
CA LEU A 92 22.97 2.19 14.73
C LEU A 92 24.15 2.57 15.64
N GLU A 93 24.05 2.25 16.92
CA GLU A 93 24.98 2.66 17.95
C GLU A 93 26.25 1.79 18.01
N LYS A 94 27.25 2.28 18.76
CA LYS A 94 28.52 1.59 19.08
C LYS A 94 29.27 1.13 17.82
N CYS A 95 29.31 1.98 16.80
CA CYS A 95 30.08 1.79 15.57
C CYS A 95 30.62 3.12 15.06
N ASP A 96 31.75 3.06 14.37
CA ASP A 96 32.36 4.18 13.64
C ASP A 96 31.82 4.24 12.19
N VAL A 97 31.50 3.06 11.65
CA VAL A 97 30.92 2.89 10.32
C VAL A 97 29.70 1.98 10.42
N ALA A 98 28.61 2.35 9.78
CA ALA A 98 27.40 1.53 9.66
C ALA A 98 27.16 1.17 8.20
N CYS A 99 26.61 -0.01 7.91
CA CYS A 99 26.26 -0.40 6.55
C CYS A 99 24.92 -1.13 6.48
N GLY A 100 24.23 -0.91 5.39
CA GLY A 100 23.05 -1.70 5.02
C GLY A 100 23.47 -3.01 4.33
N ILE A 101 22.80 -4.10 4.68
CA ILE A 101 23.05 -5.42 4.08
C ILE A 101 22.00 -5.68 3.01
N TYR A 102 22.45 -5.86 1.78
CA TYR A 102 21.63 -6.13 0.60
C TYR A 102 22.31 -7.15 -0.31
N CYS A 103 21.61 -7.71 -1.29
CA CYS A 103 22.23 -8.58 -2.30
C CYS A 103 22.90 -7.76 -3.41
N ASN A 104 24.11 -8.16 -3.77
CA ASN A 104 24.78 -7.67 -4.97
C ASN A 104 24.17 -8.28 -6.25
N SER A 105 24.69 -7.92 -7.42
CA SER A 105 24.23 -8.42 -8.71
C SER A 105 24.30 -9.95 -8.86
N ALA A 106 25.19 -10.61 -8.14
CA ALA A 106 25.31 -12.07 -8.11
C ALA A 106 24.32 -12.75 -7.16
N GLY A 107 23.52 -11.99 -6.41
CA GLY A 107 22.58 -12.52 -5.42
C GLY A 107 23.22 -12.91 -4.09
N THR A 108 24.46 -12.46 -3.83
CA THR A 108 25.16 -12.68 -2.57
C THR A 108 25.11 -11.41 -1.71
N PRO A 109 25.16 -11.52 -0.37
CA PRO A 109 25.24 -10.35 0.50
C PRO A 109 26.45 -9.47 0.20
N ASN A 110 26.28 -8.15 0.25
CA ASN A 110 27.33 -7.16 0.06
C ASN A 110 28.32 -7.05 1.25
N VAL A 111 28.24 -7.95 2.20
CA VAL A 111 29.05 -7.95 3.44
C VAL A 111 29.74 -9.28 3.66
N PHE A 112 30.88 -9.21 4.38
CA PHE A 112 31.55 -10.37 4.95
C PHE A 112 31.63 -10.24 6.48
N MET A 113 31.15 -11.27 7.20
CA MET A 113 31.06 -11.33 8.65
C MET A 113 31.69 -12.62 9.18
N LYS A 114 32.38 -12.58 10.35
CA LYS A 114 32.93 -13.80 10.96
C LYS A 114 31.85 -14.82 11.33
N ASN A 115 30.68 -14.34 11.76
CA ASN A 115 29.59 -15.19 12.22
C ASN A 115 28.25 -14.72 11.66
N LEU A 116 28.09 -14.87 10.36
CA LEU A 116 26.86 -14.53 9.66
C LEU A 116 25.68 -15.33 10.24
N SER A 117 25.87 -16.61 10.55
CA SER A 117 24.81 -17.46 11.12
C SER A 117 24.32 -16.96 12.48
N ALA A 118 25.22 -16.49 13.36
CA ALA A 118 24.82 -15.93 14.65
C ALA A 118 24.06 -14.61 14.48
N PHE A 119 24.50 -13.77 13.56
CA PHE A 119 23.80 -12.52 13.23
C PHE A 119 22.39 -12.80 12.70
N LEU A 120 22.25 -13.77 11.80
CA LEU A 120 20.97 -14.18 11.23
C LEU A 120 20.02 -14.79 12.27
N ASN A 121 20.54 -15.33 13.37
CA ASN A 121 19.79 -15.91 14.48
C ASN A 121 19.48 -14.89 15.60
N ASN A 122 19.42 -13.59 15.30
CA ASN A 122 19.15 -12.51 16.26
C ASN A 122 20.22 -12.34 17.36
N SER A 123 21.47 -12.71 17.09
CA SER A 123 22.57 -12.35 17.97
C SER A 123 22.76 -10.83 17.96
N SER A 124 23.06 -10.25 19.10
CA SER A 124 23.39 -8.83 19.22
C SER A 124 24.71 -8.45 18.53
N ASP A 125 25.48 -9.43 18.04
CA ASP A 125 26.73 -9.21 17.34
C ASP A 125 26.51 -9.03 15.83
N ASN A 126 26.33 -7.79 15.43
CA ASN A 126 26.18 -7.33 14.05
C ASN A 126 27.48 -6.72 13.50
N ARG A 127 28.64 -7.13 14.01
CA ARG A 127 29.93 -6.66 13.52
C ARG A 127 30.24 -7.21 12.13
N VAL A 128 30.63 -6.31 11.24
CA VAL A 128 30.99 -6.57 9.85
C VAL A 128 32.50 -6.45 9.68
N LEU A 129 33.10 -7.34 8.91
CA LEU A 129 34.51 -7.25 8.56
C LEU A 129 34.72 -6.42 7.29
N TYR A 130 33.91 -6.68 6.28
CA TYR A 130 33.92 -5.99 4.99
C TYR A 130 32.50 -5.72 4.50
N ALA A 131 32.29 -4.58 3.88
CA ALA A 131 31.02 -4.18 3.26
C ALA A 131 31.28 -3.39 1.98
N GLY A 132 30.37 -3.51 1.01
CA GLY A 132 30.29 -2.59 -0.12
C GLY A 132 29.76 -1.23 0.32
N THR A 133 30.17 -0.17 -0.36
CA THR A 133 29.84 1.23 0.00
C THR A 133 28.48 1.69 -0.52
N GLY A 134 27.74 0.85 -1.24
CA GLY A 134 26.46 1.25 -1.85
C GLY A 134 25.39 1.74 -0.87
N PHE A 135 25.51 1.44 0.42
CA PHE A 135 24.73 2.03 1.51
C PHE A 135 25.56 2.02 2.79
N MET A 136 26.44 3.04 2.95
CA MET A 136 27.43 3.08 4.03
C MET A 136 27.49 4.45 4.69
N LEU A 137 27.27 4.49 6.00
CA LEU A 137 27.39 5.67 6.84
C LEU A 137 28.75 5.69 7.54
N ILE A 138 29.42 6.83 7.51
CA ILE A 138 30.73 7.09 8.12
C ILE A 138 30.57 8.23 9.12
N ARG A 139 31.03 7.99 10.35
CA ARG A 139 31.06 9.00 11.40
C ARG A 139 32.41 9.72 11.37
N ARG A 140 32.41 11.04 11.50
CA ARG A 140 33.60 11.87 11.32
C ARG A 140 34.83 11.45 12.14
N PRO A 141 34.73 11.04 13.42
CA PRO A 141 35.89 10.70 14.21
C PRO A 141 36.78 9.58 13.65
N ILE A 142 36.20 8.65 12.87
CA ILE A 142 37.00 7.58 12.25
C ILE A 142 37.90 8.11 11.13
N CYS A 143 37.47 9.16 10.40
CA CYS A 143 38.28 9.74 9.33
C CYS A 143 39.60 10.30 9.86
N LYS A 144 39.61 10.87 11.08
CA LYS A 144 40.82 11.35 11.73
C LYS A 144 41.79 10.22 12.04
N LYS A 145 41.30 9.07 12.51
CA LYS A 145 42.15 7.88 12.76
C LYS A 145 42.67 7.30 11.44
N LEU A 146 41.83 7.28 10.41
CA LEU A 146 42.21 6.83 9.06
C LEU A 146 43.30 7.70 8.46
N LEU A 147 43.25 9.02 8.66
CA LEU A 147 44.29 9.94 8.18
C LEU A 147 45.67 9.55 8.67
N ASN A 148 45.81 9.31 9.97
CA ASN A 148 47.08 8.89 10.58
C ASN A 148 47.56 7.52 10.01
N LEU A 149 46.66 6.57 9.87
CA LEU A 149 46.97 5.25 9.29
C LEU A 149 47.38 5.36 7.81
N ILE A 150 46.72 6.21 7.02
CA ILE A 150 47.05 6.43 5.61
C ILE A 150 48.44 7.06 5.50
N GLU A 151 48.77 8.02 6.37
CA GLU A 151 50.10 8.65 6.41
C GLU A 151 51.20 7.61 6.70
N GLU A 152 50.96 6.70 7.63
CA GLU A 152 51.86 5.60 7.95
C GLU A 152 52.02 4.62 6.78
N LEU A 153 50.94 4.21 6.14
CA LEU A 153 50.92 3.20 5.07
C LEU A 153 51.43 3.72 3.74
N ASP A 154 51.13 4.96 3.40
CA ASP A 154 51.32 5.53 2.05
C ASP A 154 52.43 6.61 2.02
N GLY A 155 53.05 6.93 3.16
CA GLY A 155 54.10 7.94 3.25
C GLY A 155 53.63 9.38 3.10
N GLY A 156 52.33 9.61 3.22
CA GLY A 156 51.66 10.91 3.18
C GLY A 156 50.15 10.72 3.30
N SER A 157 49.46 11.76 3.78
CA SER A 157 48.02 11.69 4.01
C SER A 157 47.19 12.33 2.90
N ARG A 158 47.81 13.12 2.04
CA ARG A 158 47.16 13.80 0.90
C ARG A 158 47.97 13.63 -0.38
N PHE A 159 47.28 13.43 -1.47
CA PHE A 159 47.88 13.15 -2.78
C PHE A 159 47.09 13.86 -3.90
N SER A 160 47.82 14.33 -4.90
CA SER A 160 47.20 14.81 -6.15
C SER A 160 46.65 13.65 -6.97
N ILE A 161 45.48 13.80 -7.57
CA ILE A 161 44.85 12.75 -8.41
C ILE A 161 45.51 12.68 -9.80
N GLU A 162 45.87 13.83 -10.35
CA GLU A 162 46.44 14.00 -11.69
C GLU A 162 47.53 15.06 -11.61
N ALA A 163 48.54 14.96 -12.48
CA ALA A 163 49.71 15.83 -12.47
C ALA A 163 49.40 17.35 -12.59
N ASP A 164 48.20 17.69 -13.11
CA ASP A 164 47.78 19.07 -13.39
C ASP A 164 46.64 19.59 -12.48
N THR A 165 46.18 18.81 -11.48
CA THR A 165 45.13 19.26 -10.57
C THR A 165 45.69 19.75 -9.25
N SER A 166 45.24 20.93 -8.80
CA SER A 166 45.58 21.49 -7.48
C SER A 166 44.79 20.88 -6.31
N GLU A 167 43.95 19.88 -6.56
CA GLU A 167 43.12 19.25 -5.53
C GLU A 167 43.87 18.10 -4.86
N ASP A 168 44.27 18.29 -3.61
CA ASP A 168 44.80 17.24 -2.75
C ASP A 168 43.66 16.42 -2.16
N ILE A 169 43.71 15.11 -2.35
CA ILE A 169 42.76 14.17 -1.78
C ILE A 169 43.42 13.26 -0.73
N ILE A 170 42.59 12.84 0.22
CA ILE A 170 42.93 11.77 1.16
C ILE A 170 42.45 10.45 0.48
N PRO A 171 43.37 9.48 0.25
CA PRO A 171 43.02 8.22 -0.43
C PRO A 171 42.26 7.26 0.50
N PHE A 172 41.11 7.70 1.01
CA PHE A 172 40.24 6.87 1.85
C PHE A 172 39.80 5.58 1.16
N PHE A 173 39.61 5.64 -0.12
CA PHE A 173 39.27 4.50 -0.96
C PHE A 173 40.40 4.25 -1.96
N ARG A 174 41.07 3.13 -1.80
CA ARG A 174 42.02 2.62 -2.79
C ARG A 174 42.21 1.11 -2.61
N THR A 175 42.57 0.43 -3.68
CA THR A 175 42.89 -1.01 -3.62
C THR A 175 44.19 -1.24 -2.85
N ARG A 176 44.27 -2.30 -2.04
CA ARG A 176 45.43 -2.65 -1.24
C ARG A 176 45.73 -4.14 -1.28
N PHE A 177 47.03 -4.48 -1.18
CA PHE A 177 47.44 -5.83 -0.84
C PHE A 177 47.68 -5.88 0.68
N VAL A 178 46.94 -6.76 1.35
CA VAL A 178 47.02 -6.92 2.80
C VAL A 178 47.44 -8.33 3.18
N ASP A 179 48.12 -8.47 4.33
CA ASP A 179 48.49 -9.78 4.85
C ASP A 179 47.21 -10.56 5.28
N PRO A 180 47.28 -11.91 5.27
CA PRO A 180 46.17 -12.74 5.68
C PRO A 180 45.69 -12.43 7.09
N GLU A 181 44.39 -12.31 7.27
CA GLU A 181 43.74 -12.14 8.57
C GLU A 181 43.14 -13.46 9.06
N ASN A 182 43.26 -13.75 10.37
CA ASN A 182 42.68 -14.93 10.98
C ASN A 182 41.16 -15.00 10.73
N GLY A 183 40.72 -16.09 10.11
CA GLY A 183 39.31 -16.34 9.76
C GLY A 183 38.91 -15.89 8.35
N ILE A 184 39.83 -15.35 7.55
CA ILE A 184 39.61 -15.04 6.12
C ILE A 184 40.50 -15.96 5.28
N GLN A 185 39.93 -16.70 4.33
CA GLN A 185 40.68 -17.63 3.47
C GLN A 185 41.04 -16.96 2.13
N PRO A 186 42.16 -17.30 1.49
CA PRO A 186 43.23 -18.21 1.99
C PRO A 186 44.16 -17.52 3.01
N ILE A 187 44.63 -18.27 4.02
CA ILE A 187 45.49 -17.74 5.11
C ILE A 187 46.99 -17.72 4.78
N ASP A 188 47.34 -18.25 3.63
CA ASP A 188 48.73 -18.42 3.19
C ASP A 188 49.18 -17.42 2.11
N LYS A 189 48.30 -16.52 1.69
CA LYS A 189 48.56 -15.56 0.60
C LYS A 189 48.04 -14.17 0.94
N LYS A 190 48.72 -13.14 0.44
CA LYS A 190 48.24 -11.76 0.51
C LYS A 190 46.91 -11.63 -0.23
N HIS A 191 46.00 -10.88 0.36
CA HIS A 191 44.70 -10.58 -0.24
C HIS A 191 44.78 -9.27 -0.99
N TRP A 192 44.28 -9.27 -2.23
CA TRP A 192 43.98 -8.03 -2.95
C TRP A 192 42.56 -7.57 -2.60
N LEU A 193 42.48 -6.50 -1.84
CA LEU A 193 41.21 -5.90 -1.47
C LEU A 193 40.84 -4.81 -2.46
N GLY A 194 39.60 -4.84 -2.97
CA GLY A 194 38.98 -3.72 -3.66
C GLY A 194 38.83 -2.51 -2.72
N GLU A 195 38.51 -1.36 -3.26
CA GLU A 195 38.47 -0.07 -2.53
C GLU A 195 37.55 -0.10 -1.30
N ASP A 196 36.38 -0.70 -1.42
CA ASP A 196 35.40 -0.82 -0.33
C ASP A 196 35.94 -1.66 0.82
N TYR A 197 36.53 -2.81 0.49
CA TYR A 197 37.08 -3.73 1.46
C TYR A 197 38.39 -3.20 2.07
N SER A 198 39.18 -2.49 1.27
CA SER A 198 40.39 -1.79 1.79
C SER A 198 40.00 -0.71 2.80
N PHE A 199 38.95 0.07 2.55
CA PHE A 199 38.40 1.03 3.49
C PHE A 199 38.00 0.34 4.80
N CYS A 200 37.20 -0.73 4.70
CA CYS A 200 36.79 -1.50 5.88
C CYS A 200 37.97 -2.10 6.65
N TRP A 201 38.99 -2.58 5.94
CA TRP A 201 40.21 -3.08 6.55
C TRP A 201 40.92 -1.96 7.33
N MET A 202 41.13 -0.79 6.74
CA MET A 202 41.76 0.34 7.42
C MET A 202 40.98 0.80 8.66
N VAL A 203 39.64 0.86 8.56
CA VAL A 203 38.78 1.17 9.73
C VAL A 203 39.06 0.23 10.88
N ARG A 204 39.22 -1.06 10.63
CA ARG A 204 39.49 -2.05 11.66
C ARG A 204 40.96 -1.97 12.18
N GLN A 205 41.91 -1.68 11.29
CA GLN A 205 43.33 -1.52 11.71
C GLN A 205 43.53 -0.37 12.69
N CYS A 206 42.75 0.73 12.54
CA CYS A 206 42.79 1.82 13.52
C CYS A 206 41.79 1.65 14.68
N GLY A 207 41.34 0.41 14.93
CA GLY A 207 40.47 0.06 16.05
C GLY A 207 39.02 0.50 15.91
N GLY A 208 38.59 0.88 14.69
CA GLY A 208 37.23 1.24 14.41
C GLY A 208 36.30 0.01 14.30
N VAL A 209 35.02 0.23 14.56
CA VAL A 209 33.96 -0.79 14.54
C VAL A 209 33.00 -0.55 13.38
N ILE A 210 32.78 -1.60 12.58
CA ILE A 210 31.82 -1.62 11.51
C ILE A 210 30.65 -2.48 11.93
N ARG A 211 29.39 -1.97 11.79
CA ARG A 211 28.17 -2.73 12.07
C ARG A 211 27.23 -2.71 10.89
N GLY A 212 26.49 -3.78 10.72
CA GLY A 212 25.48 -3.93 9.66
C GLY A 212 24.07 -4.00 10.20
N PHE A 213 23.11 -3.64 9.35
CA PHE A 213 21.69 -3.91 9.60
C PHE A 213 21.02 -4.49 8.35
N ILE A 214 19.95 -5.25 8.57
CA ILE A 214 19.14 -5.85 7.51
C ILE A 214 17.85 -5.06 7.35
N SER A 215 17.40 -4.89 6.10
CA SER A 215 16.10 -4.31 5.78
C SER A 215 15.51 -4.97 4.54
N SER A 216 14.20 -5.16 4.54
CA SER A 216 13.48 -5.69 3.38
C SER A 216 13.29 -4.65 2.25
N THR A 217 13.54 -3.39 2.55
CA THR A 217 13.37 -2.27 1.60
C THR A 217 14.67 -1.81 0.98
N LEU A 218 15.80 -2.21 1.58
CA LEU A 218 17.12 -1.91 1.05
C LEU A 218 17.53 -2.98 0.02
N GLY A 219 17.80 -2.58 -1.19
CA GLY A 219 18.15 -3.50 -2.27
C GLY A 219 18.87 -2.83 -3.43
N HIS A 220 19.42 -3.66 -4.29
CA HIS A 220 20.10 -3.25 -5.51
C HIS A 220 19.12 -3.30 -6.68
N GLU A 221 18.97 -2.20 -7.43
CA GLU A 221 18.09 -2.12 -8.57
C GLU A 221 18.73 -2.75 -9.81
N LEU A 222 18.29 -3.96 -10.12
CA LEU A 222 18.49 -4.63 -11.41
C LEU A 222 17.13 -4.72 -12.10
N LEU A 223 16.93 -5.69 -13.00
CA LEU A 223 15.60 -6.02 -13.55
C LEU A 223 14.60 -6.42 -12.45
N GLN A 224 15.10 -6.83 -11.28
CA GLN A 224 14.32 -7.06 -10.05
C GLN A 224 15.11 -6.55 -8.84
N VAL A 225 14.42 -5.88 -7.90
CA VAL A 225 15.02 -5.48 -6.61
C VAL A 225 15.39 -6.73 -5.83
N ARG A 226 16.66 -6.89 -5.48
CA ARG A 226 17.16 -7.99 -4.66
C ARG A 226 17.49 -7.49 -3.26
N THR A 227 16.71 -7.93 -2.30
CA THR A 227 16.93 -7.70 -0.87
C THR A 227 17.56 -8.95 -0.25
N PHE A 228 18.41 -8.76 0.76
CA PHE A 228 18.90 -9.88 1.57
C PHE A 228 18.14 -9.92 2.88
N VAL A 229 17.22 -10.85 3.00
CA VAL A 229 16.47 -11.10 4.22
C VAL A 229 16.53 -12.60 4.52
N PRO A 230 17.24 -13.03 5.55
CA PRO A 230 17.25 -14.44 5.95
C PRO A 230 15.87 -14.89 6.41
N ASP A 231 15.53 -16.14 6.18
CA ASP A 231 14.22 -16.71 6.54
C ASP A 231 13.88 -16.60 8.03
N ASN A 232 14.90 -16.64 8.88
CA ASN A 232 14.75 -16.55 10.34
C ASN A 232 14.93 -15.13 10.90
N TYR A 233 15.29 -14.12 10.07
CA TYR A 233 15.38 -12.74 10.53
C TYR A 233 14.00 -12.18 10.90
N VAL A 234 13.91 -11.55 12.07
CA VAL A 234 12.71 -10.85 12.53
C VAL A 234 13.06 -9.38 12.72
N GLY A 235 12.31 -8.52 12.03
CA GLY A 235 12.40 -7.08 12.20
C GLY A 235 11.80 -6.62 13.54
N TYR A 236 10.82 -5.76 13.49
CA TYR A 236 10.09 -5.36 14.70
C TYR A 236 9.06 -6.43 15.08
N THR A 237 8.96 -6.75 16.37
CA THR A 237 7.86 -7.60 16.87
C THR A 237 6.71 -6.71 17.34
N TRP A 238 5.59 -6.83 16.66
CA TRP A 238 4.38 -6.09 16.97
C TRP A 238 3.78 -6.55 18.30
N PRO A 239 3.17 -5.64 19.07
CA PRO A 239 2.56 -6.00 20.35
C PRO A 239 1.51 -7.10 20.21
N LYS A 240 1.37 -7.89 21.27
CA LYS A 240 0.26 -8.84 21.38
C LYS A 240 -1.07 -8.09 21.27
N ASP A 241 -2.05 -8.73 20.64
CA ASP A 241 -3.38 -8.17 20.37
C ASP A 241 -3.39 -6.95 19.41
N SER A 242 -2.28 -6.65 18.72
CA SER A 242 -2.27 -5.66 17.66
C SER A 242 -2.84 -6.20 16.35
N ILE A 243 -3.47 -5.33 15.58
CA ILE A 243 -3.98 -5.64 14.23
C ILE A 243 -3.26 -4.76 13.23
N VAL A 244 -2.61 -5.40 12.26
CA VAL A 244 -2.00 -4.72 11.11
C VAL A 244 -2.82 -5.05 9.87
N TYR A 245 -3.39 -4.02 9.25
CA TYR A 245 -4.21 -4.14 8.05
C TYR A 245 -3.42 -3.65 6.83
N VAL A 246 -3.16 -4.54 5.87
CA VAL A 246 -2.31 -4.27 4.71
C VAL A 246 -3.17 -4.14 3.45
N CYS A 247 -3.34 -2.90 2.98
CA CYS A 247 -4.15 -2.60 1.79
C CYS A 247 -3.35 -2.64 0.47
N GLY A 248 -2.02 -2.71 0.54
CA GLY A 248 -1.17 -2.62 -0.64
C GLY A 248 -1.20 -1.23 -1.28
N MET A 249 -0.67 -1.15 -2.50
CA MET A 249 -0.78 0.05 -3.34
C MET A 249 -2.11 -0.01 -4.09
N GLY A 250 -3.22 0.34 -3.42
CA GLY A 250 -4.51 0.49 -4.06
C GLY A 250 -4.46 1.48 -5.23
N MET A 251 -5.39 1.35 -6.20
CA MET A 251 -5.37 2.20 -7.40
C MET A 251 -5.58 3.69 -7.09
N VAL A 252 -6.23 4.02 -5.98
CA VAL A 252 -6.52 5.40 -5.58
C VAL A 252 -5.95 5.68 -4.20
N LYS A 253 -5.25 6.81 -4.06
CA LYS A 253 -4.87 7.33 -2.74
C LYS A 253 -6.13 7.69 -1.98
N PHE A 254 -6.27 7.23 -0.74
CA PHE A 254 -7.41 7.57 0.10
C PHE A 254 -6.97 8.27 1.40
N ASN A 255 -7.81 9.18 1.85
CA ASN A 255 -7.63 9.89 3.11
C ASN A 255 -8.80 9.51 4.03
N PRO A 256 -8.56 8.91 5.21
CA PRO A 256 -9.63 8.49 6.12
C PRO A 256 -10.62 9.60 6.53
N ASN A 257 -10.19 10.87 6.48
CA ASN A 257 -11.02 12.03 6.79
C ASN A 257 -11.88 12.51 5.62
N GLU A 258 -11.64 12.04 4.42
CA GLU A 258 -12.48 12.39 3.27
C GLU A 258 -13.84 11.70 3.36
N ARG A 259 -14.86 12.34 2.79
CA ARG A 259 -16.23 11.79 2.75
C ARG A 259 -16.52 10.97 1.48
N HIS A 260 -15.51 10.78 0.63
CA HIS A 260 -15.63 10.10 -0.66
C HIS A 260 -14.73 8.87 -0.72
N HIS A 261 -15.27 7.73 -0.33
CA HIS A 261 -14.56 6.45 -0.44
C HIS A 261 -15.30 5.48 -1.35
N THR A 262 -14.57 4.57 -2.00
CA THR A 262 -15.20 3.40 -2.61
C THR A 262 -15.66 2.43 -1.51
N GLY A 263 -16.52 1.48 -1.87
CA GLY A 263 -17.06 0.54 -0.88
C GLY A 263 -16.00 -0.26 -0.14
N SER A 264 -14.90 -0.59 -0.80
CA SER A 264 -13.83 -1.39 -0.22
C SER A 264 -12.97 -0.61 0.77
N GLU A 265 -12.54 0.62 0.44
CA GLU A 265 -11.79 1.49 1.34
C GLU A 265 -12.65 1.92 2.54
N LYS A 266 -13.94 2.18 2.29
CA LYS A 266 -14.91 2.44 3.36
C LYS A 266 -14.96 1.29 4.36
N ALA A 267 -14.93 0.05 3.90
CA ALA A 267 -14.92 -1.12 4.79
C ALA A 267 -13.69 -1.13 5.71
N VAL A 268 -12.49 -0.89 5.18
CA VAL A 268 -11.25 -0.80 5.98
C VAL A 268 -11.37 0.28 7.06
N ILE A 269 -11.77 1.51 6.66
CA ILE A 269 -11.91 2.64 7.59
C ILE A 269 -12.92 2.31 8.69
N GLN A 270 -14.09 1.78 8.32
CA GLN A 270 -15.18 1.50 9.25
C GLN A 270 -14.86 0.39 10.25
N LEU A 271 -14.15 -0.65 9.82
CA LEU A 271 -13.70 -1.72 10.71
C LEU A 271 -12.59 -1.22 11.64
N CYS A 272 -11.52 -0.64 11.07
CA CYS A 272 -10.33 -0.26 11.82
C CYS A 272 -10.63 0.78 12.91
N LYS A 273 -11.45 1.82 12.64
CA LYS A 273 -11.80 2.82 13.66
C LYS A 273 -12.57 2.24 14.84
N ARG A 274 -13.37 1.19 14.63
CA ARG A 274 -14.09 0.53 15.70
C ARG A 274 -13.18 -0.37 16.55
N TRP A 275 -12.25 -1.05 15.89
CA TRP A 275 -11.28 -1.89 16.60
C TRP A 275 -10.28 -1.05 17.40
N ALA A 276 -9.95 0.16 16.93
CA ALA A 276 -9.00 1.05 17.60
C ALA A 276 -9.45 1.48 19.02
N SER A 277 -10.73 1.31 19.37
CA SER A 277 -11.21 1.55 20.73
C SER A 277 -10.68 0.54 21.77
N THR A 278 -10.26 -0.64 21.34
CA THR A 278 -9.82 -1.75 22.21
C THR A 278 -8.51 -2.41 21.78
N LYS A 279 -8.05 -2.15 20.58
CA LYS A 279 -6.85 -2.76 19.99
C LYS A 279 -5.91 -1.69 19.41
N LYS A 280 -4.62 -1.96 19.37
CA LYS A 280 -3.70 -1.16 18.55
C LYS A 280 -3.88 -1.54 17.09
N VAL A 281 -4.38 -0.63 16.28
CA VAL A 281 -4.66 -0.85 14.86
C VAL A 281 -3.77 0.03 14.00
N THR A 282 -3.08 -0.57 13.05
CA THR A 282 -2.27 0.13 12.05
C THR A 282 -2.67 -0.32 10.65
N VAL A 283 -2.89 0.65 9.75
CA VAL A 283 -3.24 0.41 8.35
C VAL A 283 -2.08 0.82 7.46
N PHE A 284 -1.57 -0.10 6.64
CA PHE A 284 -0.60 0.19 5.58
C PHE A 284 -1.28 0.22 4.22
N GLY A 285 -1.05 1.29 3.44
CA GLY A 285 -1.68 1.43 2.12
C GLY A 285 -1.21 2.64 1.34
N ASN A 286 -1.95 2.97 0.28
CA ASN A 286 -1.76 4.22 -0.46
C ASN A 286 -2.45 5.38 0.29
N VAL A 287 -1.93 5.73 1.46
CA VAL A 287 -2.48 6.71 2.40
C VAL A 287 -1.40 7.70 2.83
N GLU A 288 -1.82 8.85 3.36
CA GLU A 288 -0.94 9.75 4.09
C GLU A 288 -0.71 9.25 5.51
N LYS A 289 0.52 9.45 6.00
CA LYS A 289 0.86 9.10 7.38
C LYS A 289 0.09 9.97 8.36
N GLY A 290 -0.55 9.35 9.33
CA GLY A 290 -1.30 10.06 10.35
C GLY A 290 -2.06 9.13 11.28
N VAL A 291 -2.68 9.72 12.30
CA VAL A 291 -3.59 9.02 13.22
C VAL A 291 -4.98 9.61 13.06
N TYR A 292 -5.95 8.77 12.70
CA TYR A 292 -7.33 9.16 12.47
C TYR A 292 -8.26 8.18 13.19
N ASP A 293 -9.19 8.68 13.99
CA ASP A 293 -10.11 7.88 14.80
C ASP A 293 -9.40 6.78 15.65
N GLY A 294 -8.20 7.08 16.16
CA GLY A 294 -7.38 6.13 16.93
C GLY A 294 -6.61 5.10 16.10
N VAL A 295 -6.77 5.09 14.79
CA VAL A 295 -6.06 4.21 13.85
C VAL A 295 -4.80 4.88 13.34
N GLU A 296 -3.67 4.20 13.38
CA GLU A 296 -2.44 4.67 12.76
C GLU A 296 -2.42 4.28 11.28
N TYR A 297 -2.37 5.27 10.38
CA TYR A 297 -2.23 5.05 8.94
C TYR A 297 -0.80 5.32 8.51
N ARG A 298 -0.24 4.41 7.73
CA ARG A 298 1.14 4.48 7.22
C ARG A 298 1.18 4.19 5.72
N PRO A 299 2.01 4.90 4.96
CA PRO A 299 2.27 4.57 3.57
C PRO A 299 2.80 3.13 3.42
N MET A 300 2.46 2.47 2.29
CA MET A 300 2.85 1.08 2.05
C MET A 300 4.36 0.85 2.02
N ASN A 301 5.15 1.86 1.68
CA ASN A 301 6.62 1.79 1.69
C ASN A 301 7.23 1.71 3.11
N GLU A 302 6.44 1.95 4.16
CA GLU A 302 6.86 1.73 5.55
C GLU A 302 6.54 0.31 6.05
N PHE A 303 5.82 -0.51 5.26
CA PHE A 303 5.52 -1.89 5.61
C PHE A 303 6.78 -2.76 5.51
N ASP A 304 7.20 -3.34 6.63
CA ASP A 304 8.34 -4.25 6.66
C ASP A 304 7.85 -5.70 6.77
N ILE A 305 8.03 -6.44 5.70
CA ILE A 305 7.61 -7.85 5.60
C ILE A 305 8.36 -8.76 6.56
N THR A 306 9.49 -8.32 7.10
CA THR A 306 10.31 -9.06 8.07
C THR A 306 9.84 -8.91 9.51
N ASP A 307 8.92 -7.99 9.76
CA ASP A 307 8.33 -7.83 11.08
C ASP A 307 7.55 -9.09 11.48
N LYS A 308 7.49 -9.34 12.79
CA LYS A 308 6.63 -10.37 13.37
C LYS A 308 5.34 -9.73 13.86
N PHE A 309 4.24 -10.11 13.23
CA PHE A 309 2.91 -9.57 13.54
C PHE A 309 2.17 -10.47 14.52
N ASP A 310 1.27 -9.88 15.29
CA ASP A 310 0.30 -10.67 16.04
C ASP A 310 -0.86 -11.07 15.11
N THR A 311 -1.63 -10.12 14.61
CA THR A 311 -2.64 -10.38 13.59
C THR A 311 -2.37 -9.49 12.38
N VAL A 312 -2.23 -10.10 11.21
CA VAL A 312 -2.15 -9.38 9.93
C VAL A 312 -3.37 -9.67 9.08
N ILE A 313 -4.02 -8.61 8.58
CA ILE A 313 -5.14 -8.72 7.66
C ILE A 313 -4.68 -8.22 6.29
N LEU A 314 -4.77 -9.06 5.29
CA LEU A 314 -4.42 -8.74 3.91
C LEU A 314 -5.69 -8.42 3.12
N TRP A 315 -5.76 -7.19 2.64
CA TRP A 315 -6.88 -6.68 1.88
C TRP A 315 -6.77 -7.07 0.41
N ARG A 316 -7.83 -7.70 -0.11
CA ARG A 316 -7.89 -8.26 -1.47
C ARG A 316 -6.83 -9.33 -1.72
N SER A 317 -6.95 -10.05 -2.79
CA SER A 317 -5.99 -11.10 -3.15
C SER A 317 -4.61 -10.57 -3.54
N PHE A 318 -4.49 -9.31 -4.00
CA PHE A 318 -3.20 -8.70 -4.30
C PHE A 318 -2.27 -8.60 -3.09
N GLY A 319 -2.80 -8.42 -1.89
CA GLY A 319 -2.02 -8.47 -0.65
C GLY A 319 -1.37 -9.81 -0.41
N CYS A 320 -1.94 -10.88 -0.95
CA CYS A 320 -1.47 -12.25 -0.74
C CYS A 320 -0.08 -12.54 -1.34
N LYS A 321 0.40 -11.73 -2.26
CA LYS A 321 1.79 -11.81 -2.77
C LYS A 321 2.85 -11.64 -1.67
N TYR A 322 2.50 -11.01 -0.54
CA TYR A 322 3.39 -10.80 0.60
C TYR A 322 3.38 -11.98 1.59
N ILE A 323 2.43 -12.94 1.48
CA ILE A 323 2.27 -14.04 2.44
C ILE A 323 3.53 -14.90 2.62
N PRO A 324 4.28 -15.30 1.58
CA PRO A 324 5.34 -16.27 1.76
C PRO A 324 6.36 -15.91 2.84
N PRO A 325 6.84 -14.66 2.96
CA PRO A 325 7.79 -14.29 4.02
C PRO A 325 7.13 -13.73 5.28
N ILE A 326 5.81 -13.46 5.31
CA ILE A 326 5.15 -12.86 6.49
C ILE A 326 5.20 -13.82 7.69
N LYS A 327 5.69 -13.30 8.82
CA LYS A 327 5.68 -13.95 10.13
C LYS A 327 4.57 -13.36 10.97
N ALA A 328 3.49 -14.09 11.18
CA ALA A 328 2.36 -13.65 11.99
C ALA A 328 1.79 -14.80 12.81
N ASN A 329 1.21 -14.48 13.97
CA ASN A 329 0.46 -15.46 14.74
C ASN A 329 -0.86 -15.81 14.06
N LYS A 330 -1.47 -14.82 13.36
CA LYS A 330 -2.70 -14.99 12.57
C LYS A 330 -2.60 -14.26 11.24
N ILE A 331 -2.88 -14.94 10.15
CA ILE A 331 -2.96 -14.40 8.79
C ILE A 331 -4.39 -14.46 8.31
N ILE A 332 -5.00 -13.31 8.14
CA ILE A 332 -6.40 -13.16 7.73
C ILE A 332 -6.44 -12.56 6.32
N ILE A 333 -7.33 -13.04 5.48
CA ILE A 333 -7.56 -12.47 4.16
C ILE A 333 -8.96 -11.84 4.12
N ASP A 334 -9.03 -10.57 3.73
CA ASP A 334 -10.29 -9.85 3.49
C ASP A 334 -10.50 -9.66 1.99
N LEU A 335 -11.28 -10.54 1.37
CA LEU A 335 -11.56 -10.52 -0.06
C LEU A 335 -12.61 -9.47 -0.40
N HIS A 336 -12.31 -8.66 -1.43
CA HIS A 336 -13.18 -7.60 -1.96
C HIS A 336 -13.33 -7.64 -3.48
N ASP A 337 -12.80 -8.65 -4.15
CA ASP A 337 -12.83 -8.81 -5.61
C ASP A 337 -13.48 -10.12 -6.02
N SER A 338 -14.17 -10.12 -7.15
CA SER A 338 -14.76 -11.33 -7.74
C SER A 338 -13.71 -12.32 -8.26
N HIS A 339 -12.51 -11.82 -8.60
CA HIS A 339 -11.38 -12.64 -9.02
C HIS A 339 -10.35 -12.72 -7.91
N THR A 340 -9.90 -13.93 -7.60
CA THR A 340 -8.91 -14.17 -6.55
C THR A 340 -7.61 -14.68 -7.16
N TYR A 341 -6.56 -13.88 -6.97
CA TYR A 341 -5.19 -14.24 -7.30
C TYR A 341 -4.56 -15.01 -6.13
N TYR A 342 -3.48 -15.76 -6.39
CA TYR A 342 -2.72 -16.46 -5.35
C TYR A 342 -3.52 -17.49 -4.54
N ALA A 343 -4.47 -18.18 -5.19
CA ALA A 343 -5.38 -19.14 -4.56
C ALA A 343 -4.64 -20.20 -3.73
N ASP A 344 -3.54 -20.76 -4.25
CA ASP A 344 -2.76 -21.80 -3.56
C ASP A 344 -2.08 -21.26 -2.30
N ILE A 345 -1.55 -20.02 -2.35
CA ILE A 345 -0.95 -19.37 -1.20
C ILE A 345 -2.00 -19.10 -0.12
N ILE A 346 -3.16 -18.58 -0.52
CA ILE A 346 -4.29 -18.33 0.39
C ILE A 346 -4.71 -19.62 1.07
N ARG A 347 -4.94 -20.68 0.30
CA ARG A 347 -5.33 -21.99 0.82
C ARG A 347 -4.33 -22.55 1.83
N ALA A 348 -3.02 -22.42 1.53
CA ALA A 348 -1.97 -22.99 2.36
C ALA A 348 -1.67 -22.17 3.63
N LYS A 349 -1.69 -20.85 3.55
CA LYS A 349 -1.13 -19.96 4.58
C LYS A 349 -2.15 -19.12 5.35
N ALA A 350 -3.33 -18.86 4.79
CA ALA A 350 -4.35 -18.11 5.52
C ALA A 350 -4.97 -18.95 6.64
N ASP A 351 -5.16 -18.36 7.81
CA ASP A 351 -5.92 -18.95 8.90
C ASP A 351 -7.42 -18.80 8.67
N LYS A 352 -7.84 -17.61 8.21
CA LYS A 352 -9.24 -17.29 7.91
C LYS A 352 -9.34 -16.41 6.66
N VAL A 353 -10.41 -16.62 5.90
CA VAL A 353 -10.70 -15.86 4.68
C VAL A 353 -12.14 -15.35 4.77
N PHE A 354 -12.27 -14.04 4.72
CA PHE A 354 -13.56 -13.35 4.81
C PHE A 354 -14.08 -12.98 3.42
N MET A 355 -15.30 -13.37 3.15
CA MET A 355 -16.03 -13.09 1.92
C MET A 355 -17.32 -12.32 2.24
N LYS A 356 -17.88 -11.62 1.27
CA LYS A 356 -18.95 -10.64 1.50
C LYS A 356 -20.37 -11.19 1.33
N SER A 357 -20.52 -12.35 0.69
CA SER A 357 -21.82 -12.96 0.39
C SER A 357 -21.68 -14.46 0.09
N LEU A 358 -22.80 -15.17 0.03
CA LEU A 358 -22.83 -16.55 -0.47
C LEU A 358 -22.37 -16.63 -1.92
N PHE A 359 -22.84 -15.69 -2.76
CA PHE A 359 -22.35 -15.58 -4.13
C PHE A 359 -20.83 -15.43 -4.17
N HIS A 360 -20.24 -14.55 -3.33
CA HIS A 360 -18.79 -14.39 -3.28
C HIS A 360 -18.09 -15.69 -2.86
N ARG A 361 -18.72 -16.50 -2.00
CA ARG A 361 -18.22 -17.84 -1.64
C ARG A 361 -18.21 -18.78 -2.84
N THR A 362 -19.23 -18.73 -3.73
CA THR A 362 -19.27 -19.58 -4.93
C THR A 362 -18.14 -19.28 -5.92
N LEU A 363 -17.64 -18.03 -5.94
CA LEU A 363 -16.48 -17.63 -6.76
C LEU A 363 -15.14 -18.13 -6.17
N ASN A 364 -15.11 -18.55 -4.89
CA ASN A 364 -13.90 -18.87 -4.14
C ASN A 364 -13.97 -20.28 -3.53
N THR A 365 -14.38 -21.26 -4.33
CA THR A 365 -14.59 -22.66 -3.89
C THR A 365 -13.31 -23.35 -3.46
N PHE A 366 -12.13 -22.88 -3.87
CA PHE A 366 -10.83 -23.40 -3.49
C PHE A 366 -10.48 -23.19 -2.00
N ILE A 367 -11.19 -22.29 -1.29
CA ILE A 367 -10.98 -22.04 0.14
C ILE A 367 -11.66 -23.16 0.94
N PRO A 368 -10.92 -23.86 1.83
CA PRO A 368 -11.49 -24.87 2.69
C PRO A 368 -12.60 -24.32 3.60
N GLU A 369 -13.62 -25.12 3.88
CA GLU A 369 -14.82 -24.68 4.60
C GLU A 369 -14.50 -24.17 6.01
N ASN A 370 -13.57 -24.83 6.69
CA ASN A 370 -13.12 -24.44 8.03
C ASN A 370 -12.34 -23.11 8.09
N LYS A 371 -11.95 -22.55 6.93
CA LYS A 371 -11.28 -21.24 6.80
C LYS A 371 -12.18 -20.17 6.20
N ALA A 372 -13.32 -20.55 5.64
CA ALA A 372 -14.22 -19.69 4.88
C ALA A 372 -15.29 -19.03 5.77
N TYR A 373 -15.32 -17.71 5.81
CA TYR A 373 -16.28 -16.93 6.60
C TYR A 373 -17.01 -15.96 5.69
N ILE A 374 -18.34 -15.89 5.83
CA ILE A 374 -19.16 -14.97 5.06
C ILE A 374 -19.63 -13.85 6.00
N ILE A 375 -19.06 -12.66 5.84
CA ILE A 375 -19.40 -11.48 6.62
C ILE A 375 -19.58 -10.31 5.65
N PRO A 376 -20.81 -9.81 5.48
CA PRO A 376 -21.09 -8.67 4.60
C PRO A 376 -20.44 -7.38 5.15
N ASN A 377 -20.42 -6.35 4.34
CA ASN A 377 -20.10 -5.02 4.85
C ASN A 377 -21.25 -4.50 5.74
N GLY A 378 -20.94 -3.64 6.67
CA GLY A 378 -21.94 -2.99 7.51
C GLY A 378 -22.60 -1.79 6.81
N ILE A 379 -23.72 -1.35 7.36
CA ILE A 379 -24.39 -0.13 6.96
C ILE A 379 -24.12 0.98 8.00
N GLU A 380 -23.97 2.21 7.55
CA GLU A 380 -23.77 3.38 8.42
C GLU A 380 -24.98 3.63 9.30
N LYS A 381 -24.74 3.99 10.57
CA LYS A 381 -25.83 4.32 11.51
C LYS A 381 -26.74 5.45 11.03
N ASP A 382 -26.19 6.41 10.29
CA ASP A 382 -26.96 7.54 9.80
C ASP A 382 -27.98 7.13 8.75
N ILE A 383 -27.74 6.07 7.98
CA ILE A 383 -28.74 5.49 7.08
C ILE A 383 -29.97 5.02 7.87
N PHE A 384 -29.78 4.30 8.98
CA PHE A 384 -30.88 3.84 9.83
C PHE A 384 -31.65 5.00 10.49
N LYS A 385 -30.92 6.06 10.93
CA LYS A 385 -31.56 7.26 11.50
C LYS A 385 -32.43 7.98 10.46
N CYS A 386 -31.97 8.01 9.23
CA CYS A 386 -32.65 8.69 8.12
C CYS A 386 -33.81 7.89 7.51
N ALA A 387 -34.01 6.63 7.87
CA ALA A 387 -35.01 5.75 7.27
C ALA A 387 -36.46 6.27 7.32
N LYS A 388 -36.82 7.06 8.35
CA LYS A 388 -38.18 7.59 8.54
C LYS A 388 -38.43 8.97 7.93
N MET A 389 -37.42 9.59 7.31
CA MET A 389 -37.45 11.02 6.93
C MET A 389 -37.74 11.26 5.44
N GLY A 390 -37.92 10.24 4.63
CA GLY A 390 -38.02 10.36 3.17
C GLY A 390 -39.43 10.70 2.70
N LYS A 391 -39.54 11.63 1.74
CA LYS A 391 -40.73 11.85 0.91
C LYS A 391 -40.37 11.50 -0.52
N HIS A 392 -40.80 10.31 -0.95
CA HIS A 392 -40.45 9.78 -2.27
C HIS A 392 -41.28 10.44 -3.39
N GLU A 393 -40.58 10.88 -4.43
CA GLU A 393 -41.16 11.39 -5.65
C GLU A 393 -41.54 10.19 -6.53
N PRO A 394 -42.79 10.07 -7.03
CA PRO A 394 -43.32 8.83 -7.61
C PRO A 394 -42.51 8.27 -8.77
N TYR A 395 -42.00 9.14 -9.64
CA TYR A 395 -41.34 8.75 -10.89
C TYR A 395 -39.84 9.13 -10.91
N ARG A 396 -39.23 9.29 -9.73
CA ARG A 396 -37.80 9.53 -9.59
C ARG A 396 -37.06 8.22 -9.38
N PHE A 397 -36.13 7.96 -10.28
CA PHE A 397 -35.26 6.80 -10.29
C PHE A 397 -33.84 7.23 -9.99
N ILE A 398 -33.06 6.36 -9.33
CA ILE A 398 -31.61 6.54 -9.20
C ILE A 398 -30.86 5.33 -9.74
N TYR A 399 -29.64 5.60 -10.20
CA TYR A 399 -28.59 4.63 -10.43
C TYR A 399 -27.33 5.09 -9.68
N ALA A 400 -26.81 4.27 -8.76
CA ALA A 400 -25.71 4.66 -7.87
C ALA A 400 -24.63 3.58 -7.79
N SER A 401 -24.03 3.25 -8.94
CA SER A 401 -22.92 2.30 -9.06
C SER A 401 -22.06 2.64 -10.28
N CYS A 402 -20.97 1.87 -10.49
CA CYS A 402 -20.11 2.02 -11.67
C CYS A 402 -20.93 1.91 -12.96
N TYR A 403 -20.78 2.88 -13.86
CA TYR A 403 -21.59 2.97 -15.08
C TYR A 403 -21.41 1.78 -16.02
N THR A 404 -20.26 1.12 -15.99
CA THR A 404 -20.01 -0.09 -16.78
C THR A 404 -20.79 -1.32 -16.31
N ARG A 405 -21.51 -1.24 -15.18
CA ARG A 405 -22.24 -2.36 -14.58
C ARG A 405 -23.72 -2.32 -14.92
N GLY A 406 -24.06 -2.39 -16.21
CA GLY A 406 -25.42 -2.50 -16.70
C GLY A 406 -26.16 -1.19 -17.00
N LEU A 407 -25.60 0.00 -16.66
CA LEU A 407 -26.27 1.27 -16.95
C LEU A 407 -26.49 1.49 -18.46
N GLU A 408 -25.54 1.06 -19.30
CA GLU A 408 -25.69 1.16 -20.76
C GLU A 408 -26.96 0.52 -21.27
N ASN A 409 -27.21 -0.74 -20.92
CA ASN A 409 -28.40 -1.47 -21.34
C ASN A 409 -29.67 -0.85 -20.77
N ILE A 410 -29.62 -0.32 -19.57
CA ILE A 410 -30.74 0.45 -18.99
C ILE A 410 -31.02 1.68 -19.85
N LEU A 411 -30.04 2.48 -20.22
CA LEU A 411 -30.19 3.70 -20.99
C LEU A 411 -30.66 3.45 -22.45
N ILE A 412 -30.18 2.36 -23.05
CA ILE A 412 -30.50 2.05 -24.46
C ILE A 412 -31.82 1.32 -24.60
N TYR A 413 -32.14 0.37 -23.72
CA TYR A 413 -33.28 -0.55 -23.96
C TYR A 413 -34.41 -0.40 -22.94
N CYS A 414 -34.15 -0.03 -21.69
CA CYS A 414 -35.15 0.04 -20.64
C CYS A 414 -35.72 1.45 -20.47
N TRP A 415 -34.85 2.43 -20.26
CA TRP A 415 -35.24 3.80 -19.92
C TRP A 415 -36.08 4.51 -20.98
N PRO A 416 -35.77 4.43 -22.29
CA PRO A 416 -36.61 5.07 -23.30
C PRO A 416 -38.08 4.58 -23.30
N HIS A 417 -38.28 3.30 -22.93
CA HIS A 417 -39.62 2.74 -22.82
C HIS A 417 -40.34 3.25 -21.56
N ILE A 418 -39.64 3.30 -20.41
CA ILE A 418 -40.21 3.90 -19.19
C ILE A 418 -40.59 5.36 -19.44
N ARG A 419 -39.72 6.13 -20.06
CA ARG A 419 -39.92 7.55 -20.35
C ARG A 419 -41.08 7.78 -21.30
N LYS A 420 -41.25 6.93 -22.32
CA LYS A 420 -42.39 6.97 -23.22
C LYS A 420 -43.71 6.75 -22.49
N CYS A 421 -43.75 5.82 -21.52
CA CYS A 421 -44.96 5.49 -20.76
C CYS A 421 -45.24 6.44 -19.59
N ILE A 422 -44.20 7.09 -19.07
CA ILE A 422 -44.22 8.04 -17.96
C ILE A 422 -43.39 9.27 -18.37
N PRO A 423 -43.97 10.25 -19.09
CA PRO A 423 -43.20 11.38 -19.64
C PRO A 423 -42.49 12.28 -18.64
N ASN A 424 -42.84 12.24 -17.38
CA ASN A 424 -42.20 12.97 -16.30
C ASN A 424 -41.30 12.10 -15.42
N ALA A 425 -40.92 10.88 -15.84
CA ALA A 425 -39.95 10.07 -15.12
C ALA A 425 -38.55 10.67 -15.23
N GLU A 426 -37.77 10.64 -14.16
CA GLU A 426 -36.40 11.13 -14.09
C GLU A 426 -35.47 10.04 -13.58
N LEU A 427 -34.31 9.87 -14.23
CA LEU A 427 -33.25 8.97 -13.80
C LEU A 427 -32.00 9.79 -13.40
N HIS A 428 -31.63 9.71 -12.15
CA HIS A 428 -30.50 10.41 -11.58
C HIS A 428 -29.32 9.45 -11.37
N CYS A 429 -28.19 9.69 -12.03
CA CYS A 429 -27.01 8.82 -12.00
C CYS A 429 -25.90 9.42 -11.15
N PHE A 430 -25.37 8.61 -10.22
CA PHE A 430 -24.36 9.00 -9.24
C PHE A 430 -23.19 8.00 -9.26
N TYR A 431 -22.05 8.41 -9.72
CA TYR A 431 -20.76 7.69 -9.64
C TYR A 431 -19.63 8.58 -10.12
N GLY A 432 -19.87 9.31 -11.20
CA GLY A 432 -18.91 10.16 -11.89
C GLY A 432 -18.05 9.41 -12.91
N MET A 433 -17.63 10.14 -13.93
CA MET A 433 -16.84 9.61 -15.04
C MET A 433 -15.32 9.76 -14.84
N ASN A 434 -14.88 10.42 -13.76
CA ASN A 434 -13.48 10.74 -13.52
C ASN A 434 -12.56 9.50 -13.34
N LEU A 435 -13.16 8.35 -13.01
CA LEU A 435 -12.47 7.08 -12.84
C LEU A 435 -12.63 6.14 -14.05
N CYS A 436 -13.34 6.56 -15.08
CA CYS A 436 -13.53 5.78 -16.30
C CYS A 436 -12.40 6.02 -17.29
N GLU A 437 -12.03 4.97 -18.03
CA GLU A 437 -11.13 5.11 -19.18
C GLU A 437 -11.76 6.05 -20.23
N ASN A 438 -10.93 6.72 -21.03
CA ASN A 438 -11.40 7.73 -21.98
C ASN A 438 -12.47 7.23 -22.95
N SER A 439 -12.34 5.99 -23.44
CA SER A 439 -13.31 5.36 -24.34
C SER A 439 -14.67 5.17 -23.69
N VAL A 440 -14.70 4.68 -22.46
CA VAL A 440 -15.90 4.50 -21.65
C VAL A 440 -16.54 5.85 -21.32
N ARG A 441 -15.72 6.83 -20.95
CA ARG A 441 -16.16 8.20 -20.66
C ARG A 441 -16.86 8.83 -21.85
N MET A 442 -16.25 8.84 -23.02
CA MET A 442 -16.86 9.39 -24.25
C MET A 442 -18.20 8.72 -24.59
N LYS A 443 -18.28 7.40 -24.41
CA LYS A 443 -19.50 6.62 -24.63
C LYS A 443 -20.62 7.07 -23.70
N PHE A 444 -20.38 7.17 -22.41
CA PHE A 444 -21.40 7.58 -21.43
C PHE A 444 -21.75 9.06 -21.54
N GLU A 445 -20.81 9.95 -21.84
CA GLU A 445 -21.09 11.35 -22.14
C GLU A 445 -22.08 11.51 -23.30
N LYS A 446 -21.94 10.66 -24.34
CA LYS A 446 -22.89 10.61 -25.45
C LYS A 446 -24.26 10.11 -24.99
N LEU A 447 -24.31 8.98 -24.28
CA LEU A 447 -25.56 8.37 -23.80
C LEU A 447 -26.34 9.34 -22.89
N PHE A 448 -25.71 9.99 -21.95
CA PHE A 448 -26.37 10.96 -21.05
C PHE A 448 -26.94 12.16 -21.81
N ARG A 449 -26.25 12.65 -22.84
CA ARG A 449 -26.73 13.77 -23.65
C ARG A 449 -27.91 13.41 -24.55
N GLU A 450 -27.91 12.19 -25.07
CA GLU A 450 -28.92 11.72 -26.05
C GLU A 450 -30.13 11.09 -25.39
N THR A 451 -30.09 10.78 -24.08
CA THR A 451 -31.19 10.10 -23.39
C THR A 451 -32.02 11.09 -22.57
N GLU A 452 -33.27 11.31 -22.97
CA GLU A 452 -34.15 12.27 -22.31
C GLU A 452 -34.53 11.85 -20.88
N GLY A 453 -34.54 12.82 -19.95
CA GLY A 453 -34.92 12.61 -18.55
C GLY A 453 -33.85 11.91 -17.72
N VAL A 454 -32.60 11.90 -18.19
CA VAL A 454 -31.45 11.36 -17.46
C VAL A 454 -30.52 12.49 -17.02
N TYR A 455 -30.12 12.46 -15.76
CA TYR A 455 -29.29 13.49 -15.13
C TYR A 455 -28.07 12.84 -14.48
N GLU A 456 -26.86 13.21 -14.92
CA GLU A 456 -25.60 12.76 -14.34
C GLU A 456 -25.10 13.79 -13.32
N HIS A 457 -24.83 13.35 -12.08
CA HIS A 457 -24.45 14.22 -10.95
C HIS A 457 -22.99 14.07 -10.55
N GLY A 458 -22.25 13.20 -11.20
CA GLY A 458 -20.89 12.91 -10.78
C GLY A 458 -20.82 12.16 -9.46
N ARG A 459 -19.74 12.37 -8.76
CA ARG A 459 -19.49 11.79 -7.43
C ARG A 459 -19.93 12.78 -6.37
N VAL A 460 -20.92 12.40 -5.60
CA VAL A 460 -21.50 13.23 -4.54
C VAL A 460 -21.11 12.73 -3.13
N THR A 461 -21.33 13.54 -2.13
CA THR A 461 -21.09 13.18 -0.72
C THR A 461 -22.07 12.10 -0.24
N ILE A 462 -21.73 11.42 0.86
CA ILE A 462 -22.64 10.43 1.48
C ILE A 462 -23.95 11.08 1.91
N ASP A 463 -23.91 12.31 2.41
CA ASP A 463 -25.11 13.05 2.84
C ASP A 463 -26.02 13.40 1.67
N GLU A 464 -25.46 13.71 0.50
CA GLU A 464 -26.20 13.98 -0.72
C GLU A 464 -26.84 12.70 -1.28
N ILE A 465 -26.09 11.59 -1.33
CA ILE A 465 -26.65 10.32 -1.83
C ILE A 465 -27.76 9.78 -0.92
N ILE A 466 -27.67 9.99 0.40
CA ILE A 466 -28.77 9.67 1.34
C ILE A 466 -30.01 10.47 0.99
N LYS A 467 -29.89 11.79 0.82
CA LYS A 467 -31.01 12.66 0.46
C LYS A 467 -31.63 12.27 -0.88
N GLU A 468 -30.81 11.92 -1.86
CA GLU A 468 -31.31 11.50 -3.16
C GLU A 468 -32.02 10.13 -3.09
N LYS A 469 -31.50 9.18 -2.32
CA LYS A 469 -32.20 7.91 -2.05
C LYS A 469 -33.53 8.09 -1.31
N GLN A 470 -33.62 9.10 -0.43
CA GLN A 470 -34.87 9.44 0.28
C GLN A 470 -35.91 10.10 -0.63
N LYS A 471 -35.49 10.78 -1.70
CA LYS A 471 -36.38 11.36 -2.71
C LYS A 471 -36.80 10.33 -3.77
N ALA A 472 -35.91 9.47 -4.19
CA ALA A 472 -36.17 8.52 -5.26
C ALA A 472 -37.12 7.42 -4.82
N SER A 473 -38.07 7.10 -5.67
CA SER A 473 -38.95 5.95 -5.48
C SER A 473 -38.27 4.63 -5.81
N PHE A 474 -37.35 4.64 -6.77
CA PHE A 474 -36.73 3.43 -7.29
C PHE A 474 -35.21 3.56 -7.45
N HIS A 475 -34.48 2.51 -7.09
CA HIS A 475 -33.08 2.33 -7.43
C HIS A 475 -32.98 1.24 -8.51
N ILE A 476 -32.80 1.64 -9.74
CA ILE A 476 -32.70 0.71 -10.85
C ILE A 476 -31.26 0.20 -11.01
N TYR A 477 -31.06 -1.13 -10.86
CA TYR A 477 -29.75 -1.74 -11.03
C TYR A 477 -29.92 -3.12 -11.69
N LEU A 478 -30.12 -3.10 -13.00
CA LEU A 478 -30.30 -4.31 -13.82
C LEU A 478 -28.95 -4.66 -14.46
N THR A 479 -28.33 -5.72 -14.01
CA THR A 479 -27.02 -6.16 -14.51
C THR A 479 -26.83 -7.66 -14.33
N ASP A 480 -26.03 -8.25 -15.20
CA ASP A 480 -25.51 -9.62 -15.12
C ASP A 480 -24.02 -9.66 -14.76
N ASP A 481 -23.41 -8.50 -14.50
CA ASP A 481 -22.00 -8.37 -14.14
C ASP A 481 -21.71 -9.08 -12.79
N LYS A 482 -20.74 -10.00 -12.82
CA LYS A 482 -20.32 -10.79 -11.67
C LYS A 482 -19.38 -10.04 -10.73
N SER A 483 -19.06 -8.78 -11.01
CA SER A 483 -18.10 -8.01 -10.19
C SER A 483 -18.72 -7.50 -8.87
N GLU A 484 -20.04 -7.44 -8.76
CA GLU A 484 -20.72 -7.09 -7.51
C GLU A 484 -20.76 -8.28 -6.56
N ILE A 485 -20.18 -8.11 -5.38
CA ILE A 485 -20.06 -9.16 -4.37
C ILE A 485 -20.81 -8.86 -3.06
N ASP A 486 -21.27 -7.62 -2.84
CA ASP A 486 -22.05 -7.20 -1.66
C ASP A 486 -23.11 -6.15 -2.00
N CYS A 487 -22.78 -5.15 -2.80
CA CYS A 487 -23.65 -4.06 -3.24
C CYS A 487 -24.29 -3.26 -2.08
N ILE A 488 -23.46 -2.59 -1.28
CA ILE A 488 -23.88 -1.76 -0.13
C ILE A 488 -24.94 -0.72 -0.56
N THR A 489 -24.79 -0.12 -1.74
CA THR A 489 -25.68 0.96 -2.22
C THR A 489 -27.13 0.51 -2.40
N VAL A 490 -27.37 -0.73 -2.80
CA VAL A 490 -28.71 -1.33 -2.90
C VAL A 490 -29.31 -1.56 -1.51
N ARG A 491 -28.53 -2.07 -0.58
CA ARG A 491 -28.92 -2.32 0.82
C ARG A 491 -29.30 -1.01 1.52
N GLU A 492 -28.50 0.05 1.32
CA GLU A 492 -28.82 1.40 1.80
C GLU A 492 -30.13 1.92 1.22
N SER A 493 -30.39 1.70 -0.08
CA SER A 493 -31.62 2.11 -0.73
C SER A 493 -32.85 1.42 -0.14
N ALA A 494 -32.78 0.13 0.10
CA ALA A 494 -33.85 -0.64 0.74
C ALA A 494 -34.19 -0.08 2.15
N ILE A 495 -33.18 0.24 2.98
CA ILE A 495 -33.38 0.85 4.30
C ILE A 495 -34.05 2.23 4.21
N LEU A 496 -33.65 3.02 3.21
CA LEU A 496 -34.20 4.38 3.02
C LEU A 496 -35.57 4.39 2.29
N GLY A 497 -36.14 3.24 1.96
CA GLY A 497 -37.42 3.11 1.29
C GLY A 497 -37.40 3.41 -0.22
N CYS A 498 -36.22 3.54 -0.81
CA CYS A 498 -36.02 3.59 -2.25
C CYS A 498 -36.03 2.15 -2.78
N ILE A 499 -37.06 1.76 -3.52
CA ILE A 499 -37.29 0.37 -3.94
C ILE A 499 -36.21 -0.08 -4.91
N PRO A 500 -35.36 -1.09 -4.56
CA PRO A 500 -34.40 -1.62 -5.49
C PRO A 500 -35.07 -2.46 -6.58
N LEU A 501 -34.74 -2.18 -7.84
CA LEU A 501 -35.18 -2.93 -9.02
C LEU A 501 -33.96 -3.68 -9.56
N LEU A 502 -33.91 -4.99 -9.36
CA LEU A 502 -32.71 -5.81 -9.49
C LEU A 502 -32.92 -6.97 -10.49
N THR A 503 -31.83 -7.45 -11.04
CA THR A 503 -31.82 -8.79 -11.65
C THR A 503 -31.73 -9.87 -10.57
N ARG A 504 -32.25 -11.08 -10.85
CA ARG A 504 -32.19 -12.23 -9.93
C ARG A 504 -30.83 -12.96 -10.01
N GLU A 505 -29.79 -12.28 -10.40
CA GLU A 505 -28.49 -12.92 -10.65
C GLU A 505 -27.44 -12.48 -9.66
N ASN A 506 -26.39 -13.29 -9.54
CA ASN A 506 -25.22 -12.99 -8.73
C ASN A 506 -25.58 -12.63 -7.28
N VAL A 507 -24.92 -11.65 -6.70
CA VAL A 507 -25.17 -11.19 -5.33
C VAL A 507 -26.58 -10.64 -5.12
N PHE A 508 -27.25 -10.20 -6.19
CA PHE A 508 -28.58 -9.60 -6.06
C PHE A 508 -29.63 -10.60 -5.59
N SER A 509 -29.49 -11.90 -5.89
CA SER A 509 -30.38 -12.94 -5.34
C SER A 509 -30.37 -12.99 -3.79
N GLU A 510 -29.35 -12.43 -3.15
CA GLU A 510 -29.21 -12.31 -1.69
C GLU A 510 -29.65 -10.94 -1.15
N ARG A 511 -30.12 -10.05 -1.98
CA ARG A 511 -30.48 -8.66 -1.61
C ARG A 511 -32.00 -8.52 -1.52
N ILE A 512 -32.44 -7.43 -0.91
CA ILE A 512 -33.85 -7.12 -0.77
C ILE A 512 -34.24 -6.15 -1.90
N GLY A 513 -35.25 -6.50 -2.68
CA GLY A 513 -35.72 -5.67 -3.80
C GLY A 513 -36.80 -6.37 -4.63
N MET A 514 -37.17 -5.72 -5.70
CA MET A 514 -38.02 -6.29 -6.77
C MET A 514 -37.09 -6.93 -7.80
N PHE A 515 -37.37 -8.18 -8.18
CA PHE A 515 -36.51 -8.95 -9.06
C PHE A 515 -37.08 -9.15 -10.43
N TYR A 516 -36.23 -9.02 -11.44
CA TYR A 516 -36.56 -9.17 -12.85
C TYR A 516 -35.55 -10.13 -13.52
N ASP A 517 -36.05 -10.94 -14.43
CA ASP A 517 -35.22 -11.85 -15.22
C ASP A 517 -35.03 -11.26 -16.62
N ILE A 518 -33.78 -11.15 -17.06
CA ILE A 518 -33.42 -10.65 -18.39
C ILE A 518 -33.49 -11.82 -19.39
N ASP A 519 -34.33 -11.70 -20.40
CA ASP A 519 -34.32 -12.62 -21.54
C ASP A 519 -33.05 -12.40 -22.36
N ARG A 520 -32.11 -13.31 -22.22
CA ARG A 520 -30.80 -13.25 -22.90
C ARG A 520 -30.85 -13.66 -24.38
N SER A 521 -31.90 -14.32 -24.78
CA SER A 521 -32.06 -14.69 -26.19
C SER A 521 -32.40 -13.46 -27.04
N ASN A 522 -33.02 -12.43 -26.44
CA ASN A 522 -33.31 -11.14 -27.04
C ASN A 522 -33.28 -10.03 -25.99
N GLU A 523 -32.06 -9.51 -25.70
CA GLU A 523 -31.88 -8.48 -24.67
C GLU A 523 -32.79 -7.27 -24.82
N LYS A 524 -32.97 -6.77 -26.04
CA LYS A 524 -33.86 -5.61 -26.31
C LYS A 524 -35.30 -5.90 -25.88
N SER A 525 -35.82 -7.09 -26.21
CA SER A 525 -37.16 -7.53 -25.81
C SER A 525 -37.22 -7.77 -24.30
N GLY A 526 -36.18 -8.37 -23.72
CA GLY A 526 -36.06 -8.63 -22.28
C GLY A 526 -36.12 -7.34 -21.46
N TYR A 527 -35.29 -6.34 -21.78
CA TYR A 527 -35.31 -5.04 -21.10
C TYR A 527 -36.61 -4.27 -21.30
N LYS A 528 -37.26 -4.39 -22.47
CA LYS A 528 -38.57 -3.80 -22.69
C LYS A 528 -39.64 -4.45 -21.81
N SER A 529 -39.67 -5.77 -21.70
CA SER A 529 -40.60 -6.48 -20.81
C SER A 529 -40.40 -6.09 -19.34
N ILE A 530 -39.15 -5.91 -18.91
CA ILE A 530 -38.85 -5.39 -17.58
C ILE A 530 -39.38 -3.96 -17.41
N ALA A 531 -39.18 -3.11 -18.41
CA ALA A 531 -39.67 -1.74 -18.38
C ALA A 531 -41.21 -1.68 -18.26
N ASP A 532 -41.95 -2.57 -18.96
CA ASP A 532 -43.43 -2.66 -18.85
C ASP A 532 -43.84 -2.98 -17.40
N LYS A 533 -43.21 -3.95 -16.75
CA LYS A 533 -43.49 -4.31 -15.35
C LYS A 533 -43.13 -3.17 -14.36
N ILE A 534 -42.03 -2.45 -14.62
CA ILE A 534 -41.65 -1.28 -13.82
C ILE A 534 -42.68 -0.17 -13.97
N VAL A 535 -43.17 0.08 -15.18
CA VAL A 535 -44.20 1.08 -15.46
C VAL A 535 -45.52 0.73 -14.77
N GLU A 536 -45.92 -0.55 -14.83
CA GLU A 536 -47.11 -1.03 -14.13
C GLU A 536 -47.01 -0.76 -12.63
N LEU A 537 -45.91 -1.18 -11.99
CA LEU A 537 -45.64 -0.90 -10.58
C LEU A 537 -45.64 0.60 -10.30
N ALA A 538 -44.93 1.40 -11.12
CA ALA A 538 -44.75 2.84 -10.90
C ALA A 538 -46.08 3.62 -10.98
N LYS A 539 -47.06 3.14 -11.70
CA LYS A 539 -48.39 3.75 -11.82
C LYS A 539 -49.38 3.33 -10.71
N ASP A 540 -49.12 2.21 -10.04
CA ASP A 540 -49.96 1.74 -8.93
C ASP A 540 -49.48 2.29 -7.58
N LYS A 541 -50.08 3.36 -7.11
CA LYS A 541 -49.73 4.02 -5.83
C LYS A 541 -49.88 3.11 -4.60
N THR A 542 -50.86 2.20 -4.65
CA THR A 542 -51.13 1.27 -3.55
C THR A 542 -50.03 0.20 -3.50
N ALA A 543 -49.76 -0.43 -4.64
CA ALA A 543 -48.69 -1.43 -4.77
C ALA A 543 -47.31 -0.86 -4.39
N ILE A 544 -46.95 0.34 -4.87
CA ILE A 544 -45.68 1.01 -4.47
C ILE A 544 -45.60 1.17 -2.96
N SER A 545 -46.67 1.65 -2.32
CA SER A 545 -46.68 1.90 -0.88
C SER A 545 -46.47 0.62 -0.07
N GLU A 546 -47.14 -0.45 -0.46
CA GLU A 546 -47.04 -1.75 0.16
C GLU A 546 -45.65 -2.40 -0.05
N VAL A 547 -45.19 -2.41 -1.31
CA VAL A 547 -43.85 -2.93 -1.66
C VAL A 547 -42.74 -2.18 -0.91
N ARG A 548 -42.82 -0.86 -0.89
CA ARG A 548 -41.85 -0.01 -0.16
C ARG A 548 -41.80 -0.35 1.32
N LYS A 549 -42.98 -0.41 1.95
CA LYS A 549 -43.11 -0.75 3.36
C LYS A 549 -42.50 -2.10 3.68
N ASN A 550 -42.85 -3.12 2.92
CA ASN A 550 -42.36 -4.49 3.12
C ASN A 550 -40.82 -4.59 2.94
N ILE A 551 -40.29 -3.97 1.89
CA ILE A 551 -38.83 -3.92 1.63
C ILE A 551 -38.10 -3.19 2.76
N GLN A 552 -38.58 -2.02 3.17
CA GLN A 552 -37.96 -1.21 4.19
C GLN A 552 -38.00 -1.87 5.57
N GLU A 553 -39.14 -2.41 5.99
CA GLU A 553 -39.26 -3.13 7.26
C GLU A 553 -38.36 -4.36 7.30
N HIS A 554 -38.27 -5.11 6.19
CA HIS A 554 -37.39 -6.25 6.10
C HIS A 554 -35.91 -5.81 6.18
N ALA A 555 -35.51 -4.77 5.42
CA ALA A 555 -34.14 -4.27 5.45
C ALA A 555 -33.74 -3.75 6.83
N LEU A 556 -34.60 -2.99 7.50
CA LEU A 556 -34.36 -2.50 8.85
C LEU A 556 -34.15 -3.60 9.89
N ARG A 557 -34.75 -4.77 9.66
CA ARG A 557 -34.65 -5.91 10.56
C ARG A 557 -33.36 -6.72 10.37
N ILE A 558 -32.90 -6.91 9.11
CA ILE A 558 -31.84 -7.87 8.81
C ILE A 558 -30.50 -7.23 8.50
N GLU A 559 -30.48 -5.96 8.04
CA GLU A 559 -29.23 -5.33 7.62
C GLU A 559 -28.35 -4.95 8.82
N PRO A 560 -27.10 -5.45 8.92
CA PRO A 560 -26.23 -5.17 10.04
C PRO A 560 -25.57 -3.80 9.91
N SER A 561 -25.45 -3.10 11.04
CA SER A 561 -24.61 -1.91 11.13
C SER A 561 -23.11 -2.28 11.16
N TRP A 562 -22.25 -1.31 10.86
CA TRP A 562 -20.80 -1.49 11.00
C TRP A 562 -20.36 -1.89 12.42
N ASP A 563 -21.09 -1.52 13.46
CA ASP A 563 -20.76 -1.93 14.83
C ASP A 563 -20.98 -3.43 15.03
N ILE A 564 -22.07 -3.96 14.48
CA ILE A 564 -22.37 -5.41 14.53
C ILE A 564 -21.27 -6.15 13.78
N ILE A 565 -20.96 -5.71 12.56
CA ILE A 565 -19.94 -6.34 11.71
C ILE A 565 -18.54 -6.28 12.34
N ALA A 566 -18.13 -5.14 12.89
CA ALA A 566 -16.83 -5.02 13.53
C ALA A 566 -16.70 -5.92 14.77
N ASN A 567 -17.76 -6.05 15.56
CA ASN A 567 -17.80 -6.97 16.70
C ASN A 567 -17.76 -8.43 16.29
N GLU A 568 -18.43 -8.79 15.21
CA GLU A 568 -18.39 -10.15 14.65
C GLU A 568 -16.98 -10.51 14.15
N TRP A 569 -16.33 -9.58 13.45
CA TRP A 569 -14.93 -9.74 13.06
C TRP A 569 -14.01 -9.98 14.26
N ILE A 570 -14.09 -9.14 15.31
CA ILE A 570 -13.23 -9.27 16.49
C ILE A 570 -13.41 -10.64 17.16
N LYS A 571 -14.64 -11.14 17.31
CA LYS A 571 -14.89 -12.48 17.85
C LYS A 571 -14.22 -13.58 17.04
N LEU A 572 -14.14 -13.41 15.73
CA LEU A 572 -13.54 -14.41 14.85
C LEU A 572 -12.02 -14.31 14.77
N ILE A 573 -11.43 -13.14 14.90
CA ILE A 573 -9.98 -12.94 14.78
C ILE A 573 -9.26 -12.94 16.15
N SER A 574 -9.99 -12.78 17.27
CA SER A 574 -9.45 -12.97 18.62
C SER A 574 -9.25 -14.46 18.92
#